data_1b33490db163b68e2ca7a48a44b41c3f
#
_entry.id   1b33490db163b68e2ca7a48a44b41c3f
#
_cell.length_a   1.000
_cell.length_b   1.000
_cell.length_c   1.000
_cell.angle_alpha   90.00
_cell.angle_beta   90.00
_cell.angle_gamma   90.00
#
_symmetry.space_group_name_H-M   'P 1'
#
loop_
_entity.id
_entity.type
_entity.pdbx_description
1 polymer ?
#
loop_
_entity_poly.entity_id
_entity_poly.type
_entity_poly.pdbx_seq_one_letter_code
_entity_poly.pdbx_strand_id
1 'polypeptide(L)'
;YQYNVEILLMRTNVEEMAMLARMIARRLNEAKGPVTVMVPTQGFCQFTDHTAHDIDGKETGPWFRPETDEVFAKVLRESLKQGDINEFDLHVNDPAFADACVDEFLRLMKSDA
;
A
#
# COMPACT_ATOMS: atom_id res chain seq x y z
N TYR A 1 12.92 12.53 -1.75
CA TYR A 1 12.27 13.72 -1.18
C TYR A 1 12.93 14.09 0.14
N GLN A 2 13.65 15.21 0.15
CA GLN A 2 14.21 15.76 1.38
C GLN A 2 13.09 16.53 2.12
N TYR A 3 12.37 15.82 2.97
CA TYR A 3 11.20 16.38 3.65
C TYR A 3 11.58 17.51 4.61
N ASN A 4 12.64 17.30 5.40
CA ASN A 4 13.24 18.32 6.26
C ASN A 4 14.73 18.00 6.47
N VAL A 5 15.41 18.72 7.36
CA VAL A 5 16.86 18.55 7.58
C VAL A 5 17.24 17.17 8.13
N GLU A 6 16.30 16.46 8.72
CA GLU A 6 16.54 15.17 9.37
C GLU A 6 15.93 13.99 8.60
N ILE A 7 14.96 14.23 7.70
CA ILE A 7 14.16 13.18 7.06
C ILE A 7 14.33 13.21 5.55
N LEU A 8 14.93 12.16 5.02
CA LEU A 8 15.02 11.88 3.60
C LEU A 8 14.09 10.71 3.28
N LEU A 9 13.14 10.94 2.38
CA LEU A 9 12.19 9.91 1.94
C LEU A 9 12.59 9.39 0.56
N MET A 10 12.58 8.08 0.41
CA MET A 10 12.85 7.41 -0.86
C MET A 10 11.56 6.83 -1.42
N ARG A 11 11.27 7.18 -2.67
CA ARG A 11 10.12 6.62 -3.38
C ARG A 11 10.53 5.34 -4.10
N THR A 12 9.79 4.26 -3.87
CA THR A 12 9.97 3.01 -4.61
C THR A 12 9.55 3.19 -6.07
N ASN A 13 10.27 2.52 -6.96
CA ASN A 13 9.92 2.48 -8.37
C ASN A 13 9.01 1.28 -8.68
N VAL A 14 8.58 1.16 -9.95
CA VAL A 14 7.68 0.09 -10.41
C VAL A 14 8.26 -1.30 -10.14
N GLU A 15 9.55 -1.48 -10.43
CA GLU A 15 10.22 -2.78 -10.26
C GLU A 15 10.32 -3.17 -8.79
N GLU A 16 10.64 -2.22 -7.93
CA GLU A 16 10.71 -2.45 -6.48
C GLU A 16 9.33 -2.75 -5.90
N MET A 17 8.29 -2.05 -6.36
CA MET A 17 6.92 -2.31 -5.91
C MET A 17 6.45 -3.71 -6.34
N ALA A 18 6.78 -4.14 -7.55
CA ALA A 18 6.47 -5.48 -8.01
C ALA A 18 7.18 -6.54 -7.15
N MET A 19 8.44 -6.31 -6.82
CA MET A 19 9.21 -7.21 -5.95
C MET A 19 8.60 -7.30 -4.55
N LEU A 20 8.25 -6.16 -3.96
CA LEU A 20 7.62 -6.11 -2.64
C LEU A 20 6.28 -6.86 -2.64
N ALA A 21 5.47 -6.67 -3.68
CA ALA A 21 4.19 -7.36 -3.80
C ALA A 21 4.38 -8.88 -3.84
N ARG A 22 5.38 -9.37 -4.58
CA ARG A 22 5.69 -10.81 -4.64
C ARG A 22 6.16 -11.35 -3.30
N MET A 23 7.00 -10.59 -2.58
CA MET A 23 7.48 -10.98 -1.26
C MET A 23 6.33 -11.06 -0.26
N ILE A 24 5.46 -10.08 -0.26
CA ILE A 24 4.27 -10.05 0.62
C ILE A 24 3.36 -11.24 0.28
N ALA A 25 3.05 -11.46 -0.99
CA ALA A 25 2.21 -12.56 -1.43
C ALA A 25 2.79 -13.91 -1.01
N ARG A 26 4.10 -14.10 -1.14
CA ARG A 26 4.76 -15.34 -0.73
C ARG A 26 4.57 -15.61 0.77
N ARG A 27 4.73 -14.57 1.60
CA ARG A 27 4.53 -14.69 3.04
C ARG A 27 3.08 -14.98 3.39
N LEU A 28 2.15 -14.30 2.73
CA LEU A 28 0.72 -14.51 2.96
C LEU A 28 0.27 -15.90 2.49
N ASN A 29 0.85 -16.43 1.40
CA ASN A 29 0.54 -17.76 0.91
C ASN A 29 0.97 -18.86 1.90
N GLU A 30 1.90 -18.57 2.80
CA GLU A 30 2.34 -19.48 3.86
C GLU A 30 1.49 -19.36 5.13
N ALA A 31 0.61 -18.39 5.22
CA ALA A 31 -0.23 -18.18 6.40
C ALA A 31 -1.21 -19.32 6.58
N LYS A 32 -1.43 -19.72 7.83
CA LYS A 32 -2.34 -20.82 8.19
C LYS A 32 -3.74 -20.34 8.57
N GLY A 33 -3.88 -19.07 8.90
CA GLY A 33 -5.16 -18.45 9.22
C GLY A 33 -5.77 -17.76 8.01
N PRO A 34 -6.96 -17.17 8.16
CA PRO A 34 -7.61 -16.41 7.10
C PRO A 34 -6.80 -15.15 6.75
N VAL A 35 -6.76 -14.81 5.46
CA VAL A 35 -5.98 -13.68 4.93
C VAL A 35 -6.88 -12.79 4.11
N THR A 36 -6.81 -11.49 4.36
CA THR A 36 -7.39 -10.45 3.52
C THR A 36 -6.39 -9.31 3.36
N VAL A 37 -6.22 -8.83 2.15
CA VAL A 37 -5.42 -7.63 1.88
C VAL A 37 -6.37 -6.48 1.54
N MET A 38 -6.21 -5.37 2.23
CA MET A 38 -7.01 -4.16 2.04
C MET A 38 -6.13 -3.12 1.35
N VAL A 39 -6.52 -2.70 0.14
CA VAL A 39 -5.69 -1.81 -0.69
C VAL A 39 -6.37 -0.45 -0.85
N PRO A 40 -5.80 0.64 -0.28
CA PRO A 40 -6.33 1.99 -0.45
C PRO A 40 -5.78 2.60 -1.74
N THR A 41 -6.57 2.62 -2.81
CA THR A 41 -6.09 3.02 -4.14
C THR A 41 -5.83 4.51 -4.31
N GLN A 42 -6.28 5.36 -3.37
CA GLN A 42 -6.02 6.81 -3.40
C GLN A 42 -4.66 7.19 -2.83
N GLY A 43 -3.88 6.24 -2.34
CA GLY A 43 -2.53 6.45 -1.86
C GLY A 43 -2.22 5.71 -0.57
N PHE A 44 -0.98 5.25 -0.46
CA PHE A 44 -0.48 4.43 0.67
C PHE A 44 0.24 5.26 1.72
N CYS A 45 0.39 6.56 1.52
CA CYS A 45 1.29 7.39 2.34
C CYS A 45 0.69 8.77 2.56
N GLN A 46 0.95 9.34 3.74
CA GLN A 46 0.46 10.68 4.08
C GLN A 46 1.01 11.79 3.16
N PHE A 47 2.10 11.52 2.44
CA PHE A 47 2.71 12.51 1.53
C PHE A 47 2.15 12.46 0.11
N THR A 48 1.05 11.78 -0.11
CA THR A 48 0.45 11.56 -1.43
C THR A 48 0.22 12.87 -2.20
N ASP A 49 -0.17 13.94 -1.53
CA ASP A 49 -0.44 15.25 -2.15
C ASP A 49 0.76 16.21 -2.10
N HIS A 50 1.93 15.72 -1.71
CA HIS A 50 3.14 16.54 -1.63
C HIS A 50 3.88 16.59 -2.96
N THR A 51 4.52 17.74 -3.23
CA THR A 51 5.56 17.85 -4.26
C THR A 51 6.89 17.59 -3.59
N ALA A 52 7.65 16.63 -4.10
CA ALA A 52 8.97 16.30 -3.58
C ALA A 52 9.99 17.36 -3.98
N HIS A 53 11.01 17.57 -3.16
CA HIS A 53 12.13 18.46 -3.46
C HIS A 53 13.44 17.85 -2.93
N ASP A 54 14.55 18.30 -3.53
CA ASP A 54 15.88 17.88 -3.12
C ASP A 54 16.41 18.71 -1.92
N ILE A 55 17.66 18.48 -1.53
CA ILE A 55 18.27 19.15 -0.39
C ILE A 55 18.41 20.67 -0.59
N ASP A 56 18.46 21.13 -1.84
CA ASP A 56 18.55 22.55 -2.18
C ASP A 56 17.16 23.21 -2.31
N GLY A 57 16.09 22.46 -2.04
CA GLY A 57 14.71 22.93 -2.15
C GLY A 57 14.17 22.95 -3.57
N LYS A 58 14.90 22.38 -4.54
CA LYS A 58 14.44 22.29 -5.92
C LYS A 58 13.40 21.20 -6.06
N GLU A 59 12.28 21.52 -6.70
CA GLU A 59 11.21 20.54 -6.93
C GLU A 59 11.69 19.42 -7.86
N THR A 60 11.39 18.17 -7.46
CA THR A 60 11.75 16.95 -8.21
C THR A 60 10.54 16.21 -8.75
N GLY A 61 9.32 16.75 -8.51
CA GLY A 61 8.08 16.20 -9.02
C GLY A 61 7.12 15.75 -7.90
N PRO A 62 5.94 15.27 -8.28
CA PRO A 62 4.97 14.81 -7.28
C PRO A 62 5.48 13.57 -6.57
N TRP A 63 5.20 13.47 -5.28
CA TRP A 63 5.51 12.26 -4.51
C TRP A 63 4.64 11.08 -4.94
N PHE A 64 3.35 11.34 -5.17
CA PHE A 64 2.41 10.29 -5.55
C PHE A 64 2.63 9.87 -7.00
N ARG A 65 2.80 8.57 -7.18
CA ARG A 65 2.96 7.94 -8.49
C ARG A 65 1.97 6.78 -8.57
N PRO A 66 0.75 7.03 -9.10
CA PRO A 66 -0.29 6.01 -9.15
C PRO A 66 0.15 4.74 -9.88
N GLU A 67 1.02 4.84 -10.88
CA GLU A 67 1.54 3.69 -11.60
C GLU A 67 2.29 2.69 -10.73
N THR A 68 2.96 3.16 -9.67
CA THR A 68 3.67 2.27 -8.74
C THR A 68 2.70 1.55 -7.81
N ASP A 69 1.67 2.23 -7.36
CA ASP A 69 0.64 1.66 -6.49
C ASP A 69 -0.22 0.65 -7.25
N GLU A 70 -0.53 0.95 -8.52
CA GLU A 70 -1.26 0.03 -9.39
C GLU A 70 -0.49 -1.26 -9.65
N VAL A 71 0.82 -1.17 -9.86
CA VAL A 71 1.69 -2.34 -10.05
C VAL A 71 1.69 -3.20 -8.79
N PHE A 72 1.75 -2.60 -7.62
CA PHE A 72 1.70 -3.32 -6.35
C PHE A 72 0.42 -4.17 -6.26
N ALA A 73 -0.74 -3.56 -6.48
CA ALA A 73 -2.03 -4.25 -6.42
C ALA A 73 -2.12 -5.35 -7.48
N LYS A 74 -1.70 -5.06 -8.71
CA LYS A 74 -1.74 -6.02 -9.82
C LYS A 74 -0.89 -7.25 -9.53
N VAL A 75 0.37 -7.06 -9.16
CA VAL A 75 1.31 -8.16 -8.90
C VAL A 75 0.85 -8.96 -7.67
N LEU A 76 0.30 -8.28 -6.67
CA LEU A 76 -0.23 -8.96 -5.50
C LEU A 76 -1.39 -9.89 -5.88
N ARG A 77 -2.32 -9.42 -6.73
CA ARG A 77 -3.43 -10.25 -7.22
C ARG A 77 -2.92 -11.47 -8.01
N GLU A 78 -1.91 -11.27 -8.85
CA GLU A 78 -1.34 -12.37 -9.65
C GLU A 78 -0.60 -13.39 -8.79
N SER A 79 -0.05 -12.99 -7.67
CA SER A 79 0.85 -13.81 -6.85
C SER A 79 0.18 -14.43 -5.62
N LEU A 80 -0.92 -13.86 -5.15
CA LEU A 80 -1.62 -14.35 -3.97
C LEU A 80 -2.44 -15.59 -4.34
N LYS A 81 -2.22 -16.70 -3.61
CA LYS A 81 -2.86 -17.99 -3.86
C LYS A 81 -3.97 -18.31 -2.88
N GLN A 82 -4.08 -17.55 -1.81
CA GLN A 82 -5.13 -17.72 -0.79
C GLN A 82 -5.58 -16.38 -0.25
N GLY A 83 -6.82 -16.32 0.23
CA GLY A 83 -7.40 -15.11 0.78
C GLY A 83 -7.94 -14.19 -0.29
N ASP A 84 -8.34 -13.01 0.15
CA ASP A 84 -8.99 -12.03 -0.69
C ASP A 84 -8.18 -10.73 -0.76
N ILE A 85 -8.29 -10.03 -1.89
CA ILE A 85 -7.77 -8.68 -2.05
C ILE A 85 -8.96 -7.77 -2.31
N ASN A 86 -9.11 -6.74 -1.48
CA ASN A 86 -10.17 -5.76 -1.61
C ASN A 86 -9.56 -4.38 -1.88
N GLU A 87 -9.89 -3.78 -3.00
CA GLU A 87 -9.44 -2.44 -3.36
C GLU A 87 -10.52 -1.43 -3.00
N PHE A 88 -10.10 -0.32 -2.37
CA PHE A 88 -10.99 0.75 -1.95
C PHE A 88 -10.57 2.06 -2.58
N ASP A 89 -11.51 2.78 -3.13
CA ASP A 89 -11.27 4.13 -3.67
C ASP A 89 -11.18 5.16 -2.53
N LEU A 90 -10.21 4.93 -1.64
CA LEU A 90 -9.96 5.70 -0.43
C LEU A 90 -8.46 5.87 -0.23
N HIS A 91 -8.06 6.90 0.50
CA HIS A 91 -6.68 7.09 0.95
C HIS A 91 -6.44 6.29 2.23
N VAL A 92 -5.18 5.86 2.46
CA VAL A 92 -4.81 5.07 3.66
C VAL A 92 -5.18 5.77 4.97
N ASN A 93 -5.15 7.10 5.00
CA ASN A 93 -5.50 7.90 6.18
C ASN A 93 -6.98 8.29 6.26
N ASP A 94 -7.79 7.88 5.29
CA ASP A 94 -9.23 8.15 5.36
C ASP A 94 -9.85 7.32 6.49
N PRO A 95 -10.63 7.95 7.40
CA PRO A 95 -11.31 7.20 8.45
C PRO A 95 -12.20 6.07 7.94
N ALA A 96 -12.81 6.23 6.77
CA ALA A 96 -13.62 5.18 6.16
C ALA A 96 -12.79 3.94 5.82
N PHE A 97 -11.52 4.13 5.43
CA PHE A 97 -10.61 3.00 5.18
C PHE A 97 -10.30 2.25 6.49
N ALA A 98 -10.03 2.97 7.57
CA ALA A 98 -9.79 2.37 8.88
C ALA A 98 -11.01 1.56 9.34
N ASP A 99 -12.21 2.10 9.17
CA ASP A 99 -13.47 1.41 9.50
C ASP A 99 -13.63 0.14 8.67
N ALA A 100 -13.35 0.19 7.38
CA ALA A 100 -13.41 -0.98 6.50
C ALA A 100 -12.42 -2.07 6.95
N CYS A 101 -11.22 -1.70 7.37
CA CYS A 101 -10.23 -2.65 7.88
C CYS A 101 -10.71 -3.34 9.17
N VAL A 102 -11.31 -2.58 10.08
CA VAL A 102 -11.85 -3.13 11.33
C VAL A 102 -13.01 -4.08 11.04
N ASP A 103 -13.93 -3.68 10.17
CA ASP A 103 -15.07 -4.52 9.79
C ASP A 103 -14.62 -5.84 9.18
N GLU A 104 -13.63 -5.80 8.30
CA GLU A 104 -13.08 -7.01 7.68
C GLU A 104 -12.38 -7.89 8.71
N PHE A 105 -11.62 -7.31 9.63
CA PHE A 105 -10.98 -8.06 10.70
C PHE A 105 -12.02 -8.80 11.56
N LEU A 106 -13.10 -8.12 11.95
CA LEU A 106 -14.17 -8.73 12.73
C LEU A 106 -14.88 -9.84 11.96
N ARG A 107 -15.07 -9.66 10.65
CA ARG A 107 -15.64 -10.69 9.79
C ARG A 107 -14.77 -11.95 9.78
N LEU A 108 -13.45 -11.78 9.64
CA LEU A 108 -12.51 -12.90 9.65
C LEU A 108 -12.51 -13.62 10.99
N MET A 109 -12.61 -12.89 12.10
CA MET A 109 -12.67 -13.48 13.43
C MET A 109 -13.91 -14.33 13.64
N LYS A 110 -15.04 -13.93 13.09
CA LYS A 110 -16.29 -14.68 13.17
C LYS A 110 -16.27 -15.96 12.32
N SER A 111 -15.66 -15.86 11.10
CA SER A 111 -15.62 -17.01 10.19
C SER A 111 -14.66 -18.09 10.66
N ASP A 112 -13.73 -17.76 11.55
CA ASP A 112 -12.75 -18.68 12.12
C ASP A 112 -13.26 -19.38 13.40
N ALA A 113 -14.45 -19.05 13.85
CA ALA A 113 -15.05 -19.59 15.07
C ALA A 113 -15.71 -20.95 14.86
#